data_40939e39336e445a319169d9ff37dc2c
#
_entry.id   40939e39336e445a319169d9ff37dc2c
#
_cell.length_a   1.000
_cell.length_b   1.000
_cell.length_c   1.000
_cell.angle_alpha   90.00
_cell.angle_beta   90.00
_cell.angle_gamma   90.00
#
_symmetry.space_group_name_H-M   'P 1'
#
loop_
_entity.id
_entity.type
_entity.pdbx_description
1 polymer ?
#
loop_
_entity_poly.entity_id
_entity_poly.type
_entity_poly.pdbx_seq_one_letter_code
_entity_poly.pdbx_strand_id
1 'polypeptide(L)'
;MKKNMRIGLLVAGVVGLCNVAFAQTVDQGKKFLYYQRYKSANDVFDKILAGNPNNIDAIYWKGQTLLSQHDSAAAGDLYSKALQTNGNAPLLLAGMGGVELRMGKVPDAKQRFETAISLTKGKDINVLNAVADNNIDARSGDAQYAIEKLTQATQIKNFNNADTWVLMGDAYRKLVDGGNAVQSYQKALTLDPKDAEAKYKIGKIYETQHNTEFYLPAYQDAIQMDPNYAPAYYALYVHYFDHGDVDKTTDYLNKYKAVTDPSPDLDYDVTALLYVGKKYDEGIAASKDAIQKLGDKVYPKYYLLAAYSYDGKNDSVNAREYLMQYFQKQKPDAFVSADYEFQGKILTKFAGDSAAAIAAYNKAIALDTSAVNKLRIIKEAADAAKASVKKGTYAYWMGVGYPYIKNPNQTDVYNWGFSNYSAGNYKTADSIFCGIYETKWPDEIFGYLWCKNSRVAMDDSTGSQGLAVDAYNKLADMARKIDSVNKAANSPDSVKYRTQAVSSYFALAQYYNDIKKDKETAVSYLRKVLEVDPTNPNAPKFIDILTRKPAQRPAAGAKSKTGAK
;
A
#
# COMPACT_ATOMS: atom_id res chain seq x y z
N MET A 1 27.65 -93.38 33.75
CA MET A 1 26.82 -92.18 33.53
C MET A 1 27.50 -91.33 32.48
N LYS A 2 26.94 -91.34 31.22
CA LYS A 2 27.58 -90.70 30.07
C LYS A 2 26.98 -89.34 29.85
N LYS A 3 27.82 -88.26 29.87
CA LYS A 3 27.48 -86.88 29.50
C LYS A 3 27.55 -86.76 28.00
N ASN A 4 26.46 -86.48 27.32
CA ASN A 4 26.42 -86.12 25.91
C ASN A 4 26.58 -84.60 25.78
N MET A 5 27.70 -84.22 25.15
CA MET A 5 28.04 -82.84 24.73
C MET A 5 27.49 -82.66 23.34
N ARG A 6 26.46 -81.79 23.18
CA ARG A 6 25.95 -81.35 21.89
C ARG A 6 26.70 -80.07 21.48
N ILE A 7 27.46 -80.15 20.41
CA ILE A 7 28.07 -79.06 19.72
C ILE A 7 26.99 -78.31 18.93
N GLY A 8 26.66 -77.08 19.29
CA GLY A 8 25.77 -76.20 18.54
C GLY A 8 26.62 -75.43 17.50
N LEU A 9 26.33 -75.66 16.21
CA LEU A 9 26.83 -74.86 15.11
C LEU A 9 26.12 -73.50 15.12
N LEU A 10 26.88 -72.40 15.40
CA LEU A 10 26.42 -71.03 15.20
C LEU A 10 26.62 -70.69 13.69
N VAL A 11 25.53 -70.69 12.94
CA VAL A 11 25.51 -70.12 11.58
C VAL A 11 25.28 -68.60 11.74
N ALA A 12 26.36 -67.85 11.63
CA ALA A 12 26.27 -66.37 11.51
C ALA A 12 25.72 -66.01 10.15
N GLY A 13 24.42 -65.78 10.04
CA GLY A 13 23.77 -65.19 8.88
C GLY A 13 24.19 -63.71 8.76
N VAL A 14 25.10 -63.40 7.87
CA VAL A 14 25.33 -62.00 7.42
C VAL A 14 24.10 -61.56 6.64
N VAL A 15 23.17 -60.85 7.28
CA VAL A 15 22.13 -60.11 6.63
C VAL A 15 22.78 -58.89 6.01
N GLY A 16 23.20 -59.05 4.75
CA GLY A 16 23.57 -57.93 3.90
C GLY A 16 22.32 -57.03 3.73
N LEU A 17 22.25 -55.93 4.44
CA LEU A 17 21.37 -54.82 4.11
C LEU A 17 21.77 -54.30 2.74
N CYS A 18 21.20 -54.89 1.68
CA CYS A 18 21.18 -54.24 0.36
C CYS A 18 20.37 -52.97 0.54
N ASN A 19 21.06 -51.84 0.76
CA ASN A 19 20.51 -50.55 0.45
C ASN A 19 20.21 -50.55 -1.06
N VAL A 20 18.97 -50.89 -1.42
CA VAL A 20 18.45 -50.62 -2.76
C VAL A 20 18.32 -49.13 -2.83
N ALA A 21 19.40 -48.45 -3.25
CA ALA A 21 19.33 -47.05 -3.65
C ALA A 21 18.38 -47.02 -4.86
N PHE A 22 17.13 -46.65 -4.64
CA PHE A 22 16.22 -46.38 -5.75
C PHE A 22 16.91 -45.31 -6.61
N ALA A 23 17.19 -45.66 -7.86
CA ALA A 23 17.78 -44.74 -8.83
C ALA A 23 16.83 -43.54 -8.93
N GLN A 24 17.34 -42.34 -8.64
CA GLN A 24 16.55 -41.13 -8.76
C GLN A 24 16.17 -40.89 -10.22
N THR A 25 14.92 -40.53 -10.47
CA THR A 25 14.40 -40.31 -11.82
C THR A 25 14.19 -38.82 -12.08
N VAL A 26 14.24 -38.43 -13.36
CA VAL A 26 13.91 -37.06 -13.78
C VAL A 26 12.51 -36.68 -13.31
N ASP A 27 11.55 -37.60 -13.35
CA ASP A 27 10.18 -37.36 -12.91
C ASP A 27 10.09 -37.05 -11.40
N GLN A 28 10.95 -37.66 -10.58
CA GLN A 28 11.03 -37.29 -9.16
C GLN A 28 11.51 -35.86 -8.99
N GLY A 29 12.51 -35.40 -9.75
CA GLY A 29 12.96 -34.00 -9.74
C GLY A 29 11.88 -33.04 -10.23
N LYS A 30 11.15 -33.39 -11.30
CA LYS A 30 9.99 -32.66 -11.81
C LYS A 30 8.89 -32.54 -10.75
N LYS A 31 8.61 -33.63 -10.02
CA LYS A 31 7.61 -33.61 -8.95
C LYS A 31 7.99 -32.68 -7.81
N PHE A 32 9.26 -32.60 -7.43
CA PHE A 32 9.72 -31.60 -6.46
C PHE A 32 9.61 -30.18 -7.01
N LEU A 33 9.88 -29.95 -8.30
CA LEU A 33 9.69 -28.65 -8.95
C LEU A 33 8.20 -28.25 -8.95
N TYR A 34 7.30 -29.17 -9.27
CA TYR A 34 5.84 -28.99 -9.16
C TYR A 34 5.41 -28.57 -7.75
N TYR A 35 6.06 -29.12 -6.69
CA TYR A 35 5.83 -28.72 -5.30
C TYR A 35 6.57 -27.43 -4.89
N GLN A 36 7.30 -26.78 -5.80
CA GLN A 36 8.20 -25.66 -5.54
C GLN A 36 9.29 -25.98 -4.50
N ARG A 37 9.68 -27.26 -4.39
CA ARG A 37 10.77 -27.76 -3.56
C ARG A 37 12.07 -27.74 -4.36
N TYR A 38 12.57 -26.52 -4.60
CA TYR A 38 13.68 -26.27 -5.52
C TYR A 38 14.99 -26.92 -5.08
N LYS A 39 15.28 -26.91 -3.77
CA LYS A 39 16.46 -27.58 -3.23
C LYS A 39 16.39 -29.09 -3.44
N SER A 40 15.25 -29.69 -3.08
CA SER A 40 15.02 -31.13 -3.30
C SER A 40 15.11 -31.51 -4.79
N ALA A 41 14.58 -30.67 -5.70
CA ALA A 41 14.67 -30.87 -7.14
C ALA A 41 16.13 -30.83 -7.62
N ASN A 42 16.91 -29.80 -7.23
CA ASN A 42 18.33 -29.68 -7.55
C ASN A 42 19.13 -30.91 -7.06
N ASP A 43 18.90 -31.31 -5.79
CA ASP A 43 19.59 -32.48 -5.20
C ASP A 43 19.35 -33.77 -6.02
N VAL A 44 18.14 -33.94 -6.60
CA VAL A 44 17.81 -35.06 -7.49
C VAL A 44 18.54 -34.94 -8.82
N PHE A 45 18.45 -33.78 -9.49
CA PHE A 45 19.09 -33.57 -10.78
C PHE A 45 20.63 -33.68 -10.69
N ASP A 46 21.24 -33.19 -9.61
CA ASP A 46 22.66 -33.29 -9.37
C ASP A 46 23.13 -34.75 -9.28
N LYS A 47 22.37 -35.60 -8.57
CA LYS A 47 22.70 -37.03 -8.48
C LYS A 47 22.54 -37.75 -9.82
N ILE A 48 21.53 -37.40 -10.62
CA ILE A 48 21.38 -37.94 -11.98
C ILE A 48 22.56 -37.53 -12.85
N LEU A 49 22.95 -36.26 -12.81
CA LEU A 49 24.05 -35.71 -13.63
C LEU A 49 25.43 -36.19 -13.17
N ALA A 50 25.60 -36.53 -11.88
CA ALA A 50 26.80 -37.18 -11.38
C ALA A 50 26.99 -38.58 -12.00
N GLY A 51 25.91 -39.32 -12.25
CA GLY A 51 25.94 -40.62 -12.91
C GLY A 51 25.92 -40.54 -14.44
N ASN A 52 25.22 -39.56 -15.01
CA ASN A 52 25.13 -39.33 -16.46
C ASN A 52 25.16 -37.82 -16.77
N PRO A 53 26.36 -37.24 -16.95
CA PRO A 53 26.52 -35.79 -17.19
C PRO A 53 25.84 -35.27 -18.47
N ASN A 54 25.49 -36.15 -19.41
CA ASN A 54 24.89 -35.81 -20.70
C ASN A 54 23.37 -36.08 -20.73
N ASN A 55 22.72 -36.32 -19.58
CA ASN A 55 21.28 -36.50 -19.53
C ASN A 55 20.56 -35.17 -19.83
N ILE A 56 20.07 -35.04 -21.06
CA ILE A 56 19.45 -33.82 -21.58
C ILE A 56 18.26 -33.38 -20.73
N ASP A 57 17.38 -34.31 -20.33
CA ASP A 57 16.21 -34.00 -19.55
C ASP A 57 16.58 -33.49 -18.15
N ALA A 58 17.55 -34.14 -17.50
CA ALA A 58 18.03 -33.67 -16.19
C ALA A 58 18.71 -32.29 -16.27
N ILE A 59 19.48 -32.03 -17.33
CA ILE A 59 20.09 -30.71 -17.57
C ILE A 59 19.00 -29.67 -17.77
N TYR A 60 17.99 -29.97 -18.61
CA TYR A 60 16.90 -29.04 -18.90
C TYR A 60 16.16 -28.69 -17.61
N TRP A 61 15.68 -29.66 -16.86
CA TRP A 61 14.89 -29.42 -15.66
C TRP A 61 15.70 -28.82 -14.50
N LYS A 62 16.99 -29.15 -14.41
CA LYS A 62 17.88 -28.43 -13.47
C LYS A 62 18.00 -26.95 -13.83
N GLY A 63 18.16 -26.64 -15.11
CA GLY A 63 18.20 -25.27 -15.59
C GLY A 63 16.88 -24.53 -15.33
N GLN A 64 15.72 -25.17 -15.54
CA GLN A 64 14.42 -24.59 -15.17
C GLN A 64 14.31 -24.34 -13.65
N THR A 65 14.83 -25.27 -12.82
CA THR A 65 14.88 -25.08 -11.36
C THR A 65 15.72 -23.85 -10.99
N LEU A 66 16.88 -23.66 -11.62
CA LEU A 66 17.73 -22.47 -11.40
C LEU A 66 17.03 -21.18 -11.85
N LEU A 67 16.32 -21.20 -12.99
CA LEU A 67 15.53 -20.06 -13.47
C LEU A 67 14.40 -19.70 -12.51
N SER A 68 13.72 -20.70 -11.93
CA SER A 68 12.69 -20.49 -10.91
C SER A 68 13.26 -19.92 -9.61
N GLN A 69 14.56 -20.16 -9.33
CA GLN A 69 15.30 -19.55 -8.22
C GLN A 69 15.92 -18.19 -8.59
N HIS A 70 15.59 -17.63 -9.75
CA HIS A 70 16.14 -16.38 -10.30
C HIS A 70 17.66 -16.40 -10.56
N ASP A 71 18.28 -17.57 -10.65
CA ASP A 71 19.69 -17.74 -10.98
C ASP A 71 19.89 -18.00 -12.50
N SER A 72 19.62 -16.95 -13.28
CA SER A 72 19.77 -17.00 -14.74
C SER A 72 21.22 -17.19 -15.16
N ALA A 73 22.21 -16.80 -14.35
CA ALA A 73 23.62 -16.97 -14.65
C ALA A 73 24.01 -18.45 -14.60
N ALA A 74 23.70 -19.14 -13.48
CA ALA A 74 23.99 -20.57 -13.36
C ALA A 74 23.21 -21.41 -14.39
N ALA A 75 21.94 -21.05 -14.71
CA ALA A 75 21.18 -21.70 -15.76
C ALA A 75 21.84 -21.51 -17.13
N GLY A 76 22.32 -20.31 -17.45
CA GLY A 76 23.03 -19.99 -18.70
C GLY A 76 24.33 -20.78 -18.87
N ASP A 77 25.13 -20.84 -17.80
CA ASP A 77 26.37 -21.64 -17.80
C ASP A 77 26.08 -23.12 -18.02
N LEU A 78 25.08 -23.67 -17.32
CA LEU A 78 24.66 -25.07 -17.46
C LEU A 78 24.23 -25.39 -18.90
N TYR A 79 23.33 -24.60 -19.48
CA TYR A 79 22.84 -24.82 -20.85
C TYR A 79 23.93 -24.58 -21.89
N SER A 80 24.76 -23.53 -21.74
CA SER A 80 25.85 -23.24 -22.67
C SER A 80 26.85 -24.39 -22.74
N LYS A 81 27.27 -24.93 -21.58
CA LYS A 81 28.17 -26.09 -21.51
C LYS A 81 27.55 -27.33 -22.17
N ALA A 82 26.28 -27.60 -21.89
CA ALA A 82 25.60 -28.76 -22.47
C ALA A 82 25.40 -28.64 -23.99
N LEU A 83 25.16 -27.45 -24.51
CA LEU A 83 25.02 -27.20 -25.96
C LEU A 83 26.33 -27.31 -26.73
N GLN A 84 27.52 -27.21 -26.08
CA GLN A 84 28.81 -27.48 -26.75
C GLN A 84 28.91 -28.93 -27.23
N THR A 85 28.33 -29.88 -26.50
CA THR A 85 28.34 -31.32 -26.86
C THR A 85 27.03 -31.75 -27.51
N ASN A 86 25.93 -31.10 -27.28
CA ASN A 86 24.57 -31.42 -27.71
C ASN A 86 23.90 -30.23 -28.42
N GLY A 87 24.59 -29.65 -29.42
CA GLY A 87 24.18 -28.39 -30.07
C GLY A 87 22.79 -28.38 -30.70
N ASN A 88 22.23 -29.54 -31.04
CA ASN A 88 20.92 -29.73 -31.64
C ASN A 88 19.89 -30.35 -30.67
N ALA A 89 20.11 -30.26 -29.34
CA ALA A 89 19.15 -30.73 -28.37
C ALA A 89 18.00 -29.71 -28.20
N PRO A 90 16.76 -29.99 -28.66
CA PRO A 90 15.69 -29.00 -28.72
C PRO A 90 15.32 -28.42 -27.35
N LEU A 91 15.27 -29.25 -26.30
CA LEU A 91 14.96 -28.77 -24.93
C LEU A 91 16.04 -27.83 -24.39
N LEU A 92 17.33 -28.12 -24.69
CA LEU A 92 18.43 -27.24 -24.24
C LEU A 92 18.42 -25.89 -24.98
N LEU A 93 18.06 -25.92 -26.28
CA LEU A 93 17.86 -24.68 -27.05
C LEU A 93 16.68 -23.87 -26.48
N ALA A 94 15.56 -24.52 -26.14
CA ALA A 94 14.43 -23.85 -25.48
C ALA A 94 14.81 -23.26 -24.11
N GLY A 95 15.56 -24.01 -23.30
CA GLY A 95 16.05 -23.53 -21.99
C GLY A 95 16.99 -22.34 -22.10
N MET A 96 17.95 -22.38 -23.07
CA MET A 96 18.85 -21.25 -23.33
C MET A 96 18.10 -20.01 -23.83
N GLY A 97 17.07 -20.18 -24.69
CA GLY A 97 16.19 -19.10 -25.10
C GLY A 97 15.49 -18.43 -23.90
N GLY A 98 15.10 -19.22 -22.89
CA GLY A 98 14.55 -18.71 -21.64
C GLY A 98 15.54 -17.86 -20.83
N VAL A 99 16.82 -18.24 -20.82
CA VAL A 99 17.91 -17.42 -20.23
C VAL A 99 18.06 -16.10 -21.00
N GLU A 100 18.10 -16.17 -22.34
CA GLU A 100 18.25 -15.00 -23.21
C GLU A 100 17.09 -14.01 -23.06
N LEU A 101 15.85 -14.50 -22.91
CA LEU A 101 14.71 -13.62 -22.59
C LEU A 101 14.94 -12.86 -21.29
N ARG A 102 15.39 -13.52 -20.20
CA ARG A 102 15.65 -12.87 -18.91
C ARG A 102 16.80 -11.86 -18.98
N MET A 103 17.73 -12.05 -19.95
CA MET A 103 18.79 -11.09 -20.26
C MET A 103 18.35 -9.97 -21.22
N GLY A 104 17.09 -9.96 -21.67
CA GLY A 104 16.57 -8.98 -22.64
C GLY A 104 16.98 -9.21 -24.09
N LYS A 105 17.60 -10.36 -24.41
CA LYS A 105 18.06 -10.74 -25.77
C LYS A 105 16.92 -11.42 -26.55
N VAL A 106 15.82 -10.71 -26.74
CA VAL A 106 14.58 -11.24 -27.32
C VAL A 106 14.77 -11.83 -28.74
N PRO A 107 15.53 -11.19 -29.67
CA PRO A 107 15.75 -11.76 -30.99
C PRO A 107 16.52 -13.11 -30.96
N ASP A 108 17.56 -13.21 -30.12
CA ASP A 108 18.36 -14.42 -29.98
C ASP A 108 17.50 -15.56 -29.40
N ALA A 109 16.72 -15.26 -28.36
CA ALA A 109 15.80 -16.21 -27.76
C ALA A 109 14.79 -16.75 -28.79
N LYS A 110 14.18 -15.86 -29.59
CA LYS A 110 13.22 -16.26 -30.63
C LYS A 110 13.86 -17.17 -31.67
N GLN A 111 15.07 -16.86 -32.11
CA GLN A 111 15.80 -17.71 -33.06
C GLN A 111 16.04 -19.11 -32.48
N ARG A 112 16.39 -19.22 -31.19
CA ARG A 112 16.60 -20.53 -30.54
C ARG A 112 15.29 -21.30 -30.41
N PHE A 113 14.18 -20.64 -30.05
CA PHE A 113 12.88 -21.28 -29.98
C PHE A 113 12.43 -21.83 -31.34
N GLU A 114 12.54 -21.06 -32.40
CA GLU A 114 12.17 -21.51 -33.74
C GLU A 114 13.10 -22.66 -34.22
N THR A 115 14.39 -22.63 -33.86
CA THR A 115 15.32 -23.72 -34.13
C THR A 115 14.89 -24.99 -33.40
N ALA A 116 14.57 -24.91 -32.10
CA ALA A 116 14.11 -26.04 -31.28
C ALA A 116 12.83 -26.67 -31.87
N ILE A 117 11.88 -25.84 -32.25
CA ILE A 117 10.61 -26.28 -32.87
C ILE A 117 10.86 -26.92 -34.22
N SER A 118 11.73 -26.35 -35.07
CA SER A 118 12.04 -26.86 -36.39
C SER A 118 12.73 -28.26 -36.33
N LEU A 119 13.64 -28.46 -35.39
CA LEU A 119 14.32 -29.75 -35.19
C LEU A 119 13.33 -30.88 -34.86
N THR A 120 12.21 -30.57 -34.23
CA THR A 120 11.13 -31.51 -33.91
C THR A 120 9.99 -31.49 -34.93
N LYS A 121 10.14 -30.73 -36.03
CA LYS A 121 9.09 -30.48 -37.04
C LYS A 121 7.80 -29.96 -36.45
N GLY A 122 7.90 -29.28 -35.30
CA GLY A 122 6.75 -28.74 -34.56
C GLY A 122 5.78 -29.80 -33.99
N LYS A 123 6.24 -31.02 -33.74
CA LYS A 123 5.42 -32.17 -33.32
C LYS A 123 5.77 -32.71 -31.94
N ASP A 124 6.71 -32.10 -31.24
CA ASP A 124 7.07 -32.48 -29.88
C ASP A 124 6.36 -31.55 -28.86
N ILE A 125 5.39 -32.10 -28.12
CA ILE A 125 4.63 -31.37 -27.12
C ILE A 125 5.55 -30.80 -26.04
N ASN A 126 6.59 -31.55 -25.61
CA ASN A 126 7.48 -31.09 -24.54
C ASN A 126 8.29 -29.87 -24.98
N VAL A 127 8.73 -29.83 -26.24
CA VAL A 127 9.46 -28.68 -26.80
C VAL A 127 8.56 -27.48 -26.97
N LEU A 128 7.32 -27.67 -27.45
CA LEU A 128 6.34 -26.59 -27.56
C LEU A 128 5.98 -26.01 -26.19
N ASN A 129 5.77 -26.88 -25.20
CA ASN A 129 5.52 -26.47 -23.81
C ASN A 129 6.72 -25.73 -23.22
N ALA A 130 7.95 -26.22 -23.44
CA ALA A 130 9.18 -25.60 -22.96
C ALA A 130 9.37 -24.17 -23.52
N VAL A 131 9.09 -24.00 -24.81
CA VAL A 131 9.15 -22.69 -25.48
C VAL A 131 8.08 -21.75 -24.92
N ALA A 132 6.87 -22.24 -24.71
CA ALA A 132 5.78 -21.46 -24.17
C ALA A 132 6.05 -21.04 -22.71
N ASP A 133 6.45 -21.99 -21.86
CA ASP A 133 6.76 -21.77 -20.45
C ASP A 133 7.81 -20.66 -20.25
N ASN A 134 8.92 -20.72 -21.00
CA ASN A 134 9.94 -19.68 -20.94
C ASN A 134 9.44 -18.30 -21.40
N ASN A 135 8.47 -18.23 -22.33
CA ASN A 135 7.83 -16.97 -22.74
C ASN A 135 6.81 -16.48 -21.71
N ILE A 136 6.20 -17.37 -20.95
CA ILE A 136 5.28 -17.04 -19.87
C ILE A 136 6.06 -16.46 -18.68
N ASP A 137 7.11 -17.14 -18.25
CA ASP A 137 7.82 -16.81 -17.01
C ASP A 137 8.76 -15.60 -17.16
N ALA A 138 9.40 -15.41 -18.31
CA ALA A 138 10.28 -14.26 -18.48
C ALA A 138 9.47 -12.97 -18.64
N ARG A 139 9.90 -11.88 -17.96
CA ARG A 139 9.26 -10.57 -18.07
C ARG A 139 9.20 -10.07 -19.52
N SER A 140 10.25 -10.27 -20.30
CA SER A 140 10.35 -9.88 -21.71
C SER A 140 9.75 -10.90 -22.67
N GLY A 141 9.17 -11.99 -22.17
CA GLY A 141 8.59 -13.03 -23.00
C GLY A 141 7.20 -12.67 -23.54
N ASP A 142 6.85 -13.27 -24.66
CA ASP A 142 5.63 -13.02 -25.42
C ASP A 142 4.56 -14.08 -25.10
N ALA A 143 3.54 -13.70 -24.33
CA ALA A 143 2.44 -14.58 -23.95
C ALA A 143 1.55 -14.96 -25.13
N GLN A 144 1.40 -14.09 -26.14
CA GLN A 144 0.62 -14.41 -27.34
C GLN A 144 1.32 -15.45 -28.19
N TYR A 145 2.64 -15.35 -28.33
CA TYR A 145 3.47 -16.39 -28.98
C TYR A 145 3.40 -17.72 -28.20
N ALA A 146 3.41 -17.68 -26.86
CA ALA A 146 3.20 -18.87 -26.05
C ALA A 146 1.85 -19.55 -26.34
N ILE A 147 0.75 -18.78 -26.40
CA ILE A 147 -0.59 -19.29 -26.73
C ILE A 147 -0.59 -19.93 -28.14
N GLU A 148 0.08 -19.34 -29.12
CA GLU A 148 0.19 -19.90 -30.47
C GLU A 148 0.85 -21.29 -30.44
N LYS A 149 2.00 -21.43 -29.72
CA LYS A 149 2.73 -22.71 -29.65
C LYS A 149 1.98 -23.77 -28.84
N LEU A 150 1.31 -23.37 -27.76
CA LEU A 150 0.45 -24.29 -26.99
C LEU A 150 -0.79 -24.72 -27.80
N THR A 151 -1.39 -23.82 -28.58
CA THR A 151 -2.45 -24.19 -29.52
C THR A 151 -1.97 -25.21 -30.53
N GLN A 152 -0.77 -25.01 -31.11
CA GLN A 152 -0.15 -26.00 -31.98
C GLN A 152 0.02 -27.35 -31.29
N ALA A 153 0.45 -27.39 -30.03
CA ALA A 153 0.58 -28.61 -29.24
C ALA A 153 -0.75 -29.36 -29.11
N THR A 154 -1.85 -28.64 -28.88
CA THR A 154 -3.19 -29.28 -28.74
C THR A 154 -3.72 -29.91 -30.03
N GLN A 155 -3.16 -29.53 -31.19
CA GLN A 155 -3.54 -30.08 -32.49
C GLN A 155 -2.75 -31.35 -32.87
N ILE A 156 -1.76 -31.75 -32.09
CA ILE A 156 -0.96 -32.96 -32.34
C ILE A 156 -1.87 -34.20 -32.16
N LYS A 157 -1.75 -35.14 -33.07
CA LYS A 157 -2.54 -36.38 -33.04
C LYS A 157 -2.36 -37.10 -31.69
N ASN A 158 -3.47 -37.56 -31.11
CA ASN A 158 -3.53 -38.20 -29.80
C ASN A 158 -3.06 -37.29 -28.64
N PHE A 159 -3.23 -35.98 -28.77
CA PHE A 159 -2.92 -35.04 -27.70
C PHE A 159 -3.68 -35.42 -26.40
N ASN A 160 -2.89 -35.60 -25.33
CA ASN A 160 -3.43 -35.87 -23.97
C ASN A 160 -2.38 -35.38 -22.96
N ASN A 161 -2.30 -34.04 -22.79
CA ASN A 161 -1.31 -33.41 -21.90
C ASN A 161 -1.97 -32.29 -21.12
N ALA A 162 -2.14 -32.47 -19.81
CA ALA A 162 -2.75 -31.48 -18.92
C ALA A 162 -1.85 -30.26 -18.75
N ASP A 163 -0.51 -30.46 -18.67
CA ASP A 163 0.46 -29.35 -18.48
C ASP A 163 0.34 -28.29 -19.59
N THR A 164 0.04 -28.71 -20.84
CA THR A 164 -0.19 -27.76 -21.96
C THR A 164 -1.36 -26.82 -21.65
N TRP A 165 -2.43 -27.31 -21.04
CA TRP A 165 -3.56 -26.48 -20.65
C TRP A 165 -3.30 -25.63 -19.42
N VAL A 166 -2.45 -26.11 -18.48
CA VAL A 166 -1.99 -25.29 -17.34
C VAL A 166 -1.18 -24.10 -17.86
N LEU A 167 -0.20 -24.36 -18.74
CA LEU A 167 0.60 -23.33 -19.39
C LEU A 167 -0.26 -22.35 -20.23
N MET A 168 -1.29 -22.86 -20.93
CA MET A 168 -2.24 -22.02 -21.65
C MET A 168 -2.95 -21.04 -20.70
N GLY A 169 -3.39 -21.53 -19.54
CA GLY A 169 -3.98 -20.71 -18.49
C GLY A 169 -3.00 -19.64 -17.94
N ASP A 170 -1.74 -20.02 -17.74
CA ASP A 170 -0.70 -19.07 -17.30
C ASP A 170 -0.41 -17.99 -18.35
N ALA A 171 -0.42 -18.35 -19.64
CA ALA A 171 -0.25 -17.40 -20.73
C ALA A 171 -1.41 -16.38 -20.75
N TYR A 172 -2.66 -16.82 -20.61
CA TYR A 172 -3.81 -15.92 -20.49
C TYR A 172 -3.75 -15.06 -19.22
N ARG A 173 -3.32 -15.63 -18.10
CA ARG A 173 -3.09 -14.87 -16.85
C ARG A 173 -2.06 -13.75 -17.04
N LYS A 174 -0.97 -14.02 -17.77
CA LYS A 174 0.04 -13.01 -18.13
C LYS A 174 -0.55 -11.86 -18.97
N LEU A 175 -1.55 -12.16 -19.81
CA LEU A 175 -2.31 -11.17 -20.58
C LEU A 175 -3.45 -10.51 -19.77
N VAL A 176 -3.57 -10.82 -18.47
CA VAL A 176 -4.66 -10.35 -17.60
C VAL A 176 -6.06 -10.81 -18.05
N ASP A 177 -6.12 -11.90 -18.83
CA ASP A 177 -7.37 -12.54 -19.26
C ASP A 177 -7.73 -13.68 -18.30
N GLY A 178 -8.33 -13.33 -17.16
CA GLY A 178 -8.73 -14.30 -16.14
C GLY A 178 -9.80 -15.28 -16.60
N GLY A 179 -10.66 -14.89 -17.52
CA GLY A 179 -11.73 -15.75 -18.07
C GLY A 179 -11.16 -16.94 -18.85
N ASN A 180 -10.32 -16.67 -19.83
CA ASN A 180 -9.66 -17.71 -20.64
C ASN A 180 -8.64 -18.50 -19.80
N ALA A 181 -7.99 -17.87 -18.79
CA ALA A 181 -7.12 -18.58 -17.87
C ALA A 181 -7.88 -19.67 -17.10
N VAL A 182 -9.01 -19.35 -16.46
CA VAL A 182 -9.85 -20.32 -15.72
C VAL A 182 -10.35 -21.43 -16.64
N GLN A 183 -10.82 -21.09 -17.85
CA GLN A 183 -11.26 -22.11 -18.82
C GLN A 183 -10.13 -23.09 -19.19
N SER A 184 -8.91 -22.59 -19.34
CA SER A 184 -7.76 -23.43 -19.67
C SER A 184 -7.40 -24.36 -18.52
N TYR A 185 -7.37 -23.87 -17.27
CA TYR A 185 -7.15 -24.72 -16.09
C TYR A 185 -8.26 -25.77 -15.90
N GLN A 186 -9.51 -25.44 -16.23
CA GLN A 186 -10.61 -26.41 -16.21
C GLN A 186 -10.42 -27.52 -17.26
N LYS A 187 -9.85 -27.21 -18.44
CA LYS A 187 -9.49 -28.21 -19.44
C LYS A 187 -8.35 -29.10 -18.95
N ALA A 188 -7.36 -28.55 -18.23
CA ALA A 188 -6.33 -29.35 -17.56
C ALA A 188 -6.96 -30.35 -16.57
N LEU A 189 -7.89 -29.91 -15.71
CA LEU A 189 -8.63 -30.74 -14.78
C LEU A 189 -9.54 -31.78 -15.45
N THR A 190 -9.95 -31.57 -16.70
CA THR A 190 -10.69 -32.57 -17.47
C THR A 190 -9.77 -33.74 -17.90
N LEU A 191 -8.50 -33.46 -18.16
CA LEU A 191 -7.49 -34.45 -18.54
C LEU A 191 -6.87 -35.11 -17.30
N ASP A 192 -6.58 -34.34 -16.27
CA ASP A 192 -6.11 -34.83 -14.96
C ASP A 192 -6.97 -34.23 -13.83
N PRO A 193 -8.01 -34.97 -13.36
CA PRO A 193 -8.88 -34.51 -12.28
C PRO A 193 -8.20 -34.35 -10.91
N LYS A 194 -6.92 -34.78 -10.79
CA LYS A 194 -6.11 -34.63 -9.56
C LYS A 194 -5.01 -33.57 -9.68
N ASP A 195 -5.05 -32.76 -10.72
CA ASP A 195 -4.09 -31.67 -10.90
C ASP A 195 -4.34 -30.57 -9.87
N ALA A 196 -3.60 -30.65 -8.75
CA ALA A 196 -3.69 -29.68 -7.67
C ALA A 196 -3.19 -28.28 -8.10
N GLU A 197 -2.23 -28.21 -9.04
CA GLU A 197 -1.73 -26.95 -9.57
C GLU A 197 -2.78 -26.20 -10.36
N ALA A 198 -3.49 -26.88 -11.26
CA ALA A 198 -4.57 -26.28 -12.03
C ALA A 198 -5.68 -25.74 -11.10
N LYS A 199 -6.05 -26.51 -10.08
CA LYS A 199 -7.05 -26.09 -9.10
C LYS A 199 -6.59 -24.90 -8.27
N TYR A 200 -5.35 -24.90 -7.80
CA TYR A 200 -4.72 -23.78 -7.11
C TYR A 200 -4.68 -22.51 -7.96
N LYS A 201 -4.28 -22.63 -9.25
CA LYS A 201 -4.23 -21.50 -10.18
C LYS A 201 -5.60 -20.89 -10.47
N ILE A 202 -6.66 -21.68 -10.50
CA ILE A 202 -8.04 -21.16 -10.51
C ILE A 202 -8.28 -20.30 -9.27
N GLY A 203 -7.90 -20.79 -8.08
CA GLY A 203 -7.98 -20.03 -6.85
C GLY A 203 -7.21 -18.70 -6.94
N LYS A 204 -5.99 -18.71 -7.50
CA LYS A 204 -5.19 -17.48 -7.70
C LYS A 204 -5.88 -16.44 -8.59
N ILE A 205 -6.63 -16.84 -9.61
CA ILE A 205 -7.42 -15.89 -10.42
C ILE A 205 -8.51 -15.22 -9.56
N TYR A 206 -9.27 -16.00 -8.80
CA TYR A 206 -10.33 -15.44 -7.94
C TYR A 206 -9.78 -14.63 -6.75
N GLU A 207 -8.57 -14.95 -6.26
CA GLU A 207 -7.89 -14.15 -5.24
C GLU A 207 -7.58 -12.72 -5.75
N THR A 208 -7.18 -12.55 -7.01
CA THR A 208 -6.97 -11.21 -7.59
C THR A 208 -8.24 -10.36 -7.63
N GLN A 209 -9.41 -11.00 -7.57
CA GLN A 209 -10.72 -10.36 -7.52
C GLN A 209 -11.24 -10.19 -6.08
N HIS A 210 -10.44 -10.56 -5.07
CA HIS A 210 -10.82 -10.61 -3.65
C HIS A 210 -12.07 -11.47 -3.37
N ASN A 211 -12.33 -12.49 -4.20
CA ASN A 211 -13.50 -13.33 -4.11
C ASN A 211 -13.21 -14.56 -3.23
N THR A 212 -13.34 -14.37 -1.90
CA THR A 212 -13.06 -15.39 -0.89
C THR A 212 -13.94 -16.64 -1.02
N GLU A 213 -15.16 -16.48 -1.49
CA GLU A 213 -16.11 -17.60 -1.67
C GLU A 213 -15.62 -18.63 -2.70
N PHE A 214 -14.75 -18.20 -3.64
CA PHE A 214 -14.22 -19.07 -4.68
C PHE A 214 -12.77 -19.48 -4.45
N TYR A 215 -11.90 -18.57 -4.00
CA TYR A 215 -10.48 -18.94 -3.90
C TYR A 215 -10.14 -19.81 -2.69
N LEU A 216 -10.81 -19.63 -1.54
CA LEU A 216 -10.53 -20.46 -0.38
C LEU A 216 -10.90 -21.94 -0.60
N PRO A 217 -12.10 -22.27 -1.12
CA PRO A 217 -12.41 -23.66 -1.49
C PRO A 217 -11.44 -24.21 -2.55
N ALA A 218 -11.02 -23.41 -3.54
CA ALA A 218 -10.09 -23.86 -4.56
C ALA A 218 -8.72 -24.27 -3.98
N TYR A 219 -8.19 -23.53 -3.01
CA TYR A 219 -6.96 -23.92 -2.31
C TYR A 219 -7.14 -25.17 -1.44
N GLN A 220 -8.28 -25.30 -0.76
CA GLN A 220 -8.62 -26.49 0.03
C GLN A 220 -8.76 -27.73 -0.86
N ASP A 221 -9.42 -27.58 -2.00
CA ASP A 221 -9.56 -28.67 -2.99
C ASP A 221 -8.19 -29.09 -3.54
N ALA A 222 -7.30 -28.14 -3.84
CA ALA A 222 -5.94 -28.45 -4.28
C ALA A 222 -5.18 -29.30 -3.25
N ILE A 223 -5.31 -29.00 -1.96
CA ILE A 223 -4.74 -29.81 -0.88
C ILE A 223 -5.37 -31.20 -0.81
N GLN A 224 -6.67 -31.30 -1.04
CA GLN A 224 -7.36 -32.62 -1.07
C GLN A 224 -6.93 -33.46 -2.27
N MET A 225 -6.68 -32.84 -3.44
CA MET A 225 -6.18 -33.49 -4.63
C MET A 225 -4.75 -34.00 -4.46
N ASP A 226 -3.87 -33.18 -3.89
CA ASP A 226 -2.48 -33.56 -3.56
C ASP A 226 -2.06 -32.97 -2.20
N PRO A 227 -2.04 -33.76 -1.12
CA PRO A 227 -1.63 -33.31 0.20
C PRO A 227 -0.17 -32.82 0.33
N ASN A 228 0.66 -33.02 -0.70
CA ASN A 228 2.03 -32.50 -0.73
C ASN A 228 2.17 -31.19 -1.54
N TYR A 229 1.07 -30.67 -2.08
CA TYR A 229 1.12 -29.46 -2.90
C TYR A 229 1.33 -28.22 -2.02
N ALA A 230 2.59 -27.90 -1.75
CA ALA A 230 3.02 -26.83 -0.83
C ALA A 230 2.43 -25.46 -1.15
N PRO A 231 2.29 -25.00 -2.43
CA PRO A 231 1.77 -23.65 -2.72
C PRO A 231 0.37 -23.38 -2.18
N ALA A 232 -0.50 -24.39 -2.11
CA ALA A 232 -1.85 -24.20 -1.59
C ALA A 232 -1.87 -23.99 -0.06
N TYR A 233 -1.00 -24.68 0.68
CA TYR A 233 -0.84 -24.43 2.11
C TYR A 233 -0.29 -23.02 2.38
N TYR A 234 0.69 -22.60 1.60
CA TYR A 234 1.26 -21.26 1.72
C TYR A 234 0.23 -20.16 1.44
N ALA A 235 -0.59 -20.32 0.40
CA ALA A 235 -1.66 -19.37 0.09
C ALA A 235 -2.68 -19.25 1.24
N LEU A 236 -3.07 -20.37 1.84
CA LEU A 236 -3.98 -20.37 3.00
C LEU A 236 -3.32 -19.77 4.25
N TYR A 237 -2.03 -20.08 4.48
CA TYR A 237 -1.25 -19.44 5.54
C TYR A 237 -1.25 -17.91 5.39
N VAL A 238 -0.90 -17.38 4.21
CA VAL A 238 -0.89 -15.94 3.93
C VAL A 238 -2.27 -15.32 4.14
N HIS A 239 -3.32 -15.96 3.61
CA HIS A 239 -4.69 -15.47 3.79
C HIS A 239 -5.06 -15.30 5.27
N TYR A 240 -4.85 -16.31 6.10
CA TYR A 240 -5.22 -16.24 7.52
C TYR A 240 -4.29 -15.33 8.32
N PHE A 241 -3.02 -15.23 7.92
CA PHE A 241 -2.08 -14.26 8.49
C PHE A 241 -2.57 -12.82 8.29
N ASP A 242 -2.94 -12.46 7.06
CA ASP A 242 -3.43 -11.12 6.71
C ASP A 242 -4.77 -10.76 7.39
N HIS A 243 -5.58 -11.78 7.71
CA HIS A 243 -6.84 -11.61 8.42
C HIS A 243 -6.72 -11.75 9.96
N GLY A 244 -5.52 -11.97 10.48
CA GLY A 244 -5.25 -12.05 11.92
C GLY A 244 -5.82 -13.29 12.62
N ASP A 245 -6.19 -14.35 11.87
CA ASP A 245 -6.63 -15.64 12.43
C ASP A 245 -5.39 -16.47 12.83
N VAL A 246 -4.92 -16.27 14.06
CA VAL A 246 -3.66 -16.86 14.57
C VAL A 246 -3.72 -18.39 14.56
N ASP A 247 -4.85 -18.99 14.89
CA ASP A 247 -4.98 -20.43 15.00
C ASP A 247 -4.84 -21.09 13.63
N LYS A 248 -5.59 -20.61 12.63
CA LYS A 248 -5.49 -21.12 11.27
C LYS A 248 -4.15 -20.78 10.62
N THR A 249 -3.60 -19.60 10.87
CA THR A 249 -2.26 -19.21 10.42
C THR A 249 -1.22 -20.22 10.90
N THR A 250 -1.28 -20.59 12.20
CA THR A 250 -0.38 -21.56 12.80
C THR A 250 -0.55 -22.94 12.19
N ASP A 251 -1.79 -23.40 12.02
CA ASP A 251 -2.11 -24.71 11.44
C ASP A 251 -1.57 -24.82 10.00
N TYR A 252 -1.87 -23.83 9.14
CA TYR A 252 -1.43 -23.87 7.74
C TYR A 252 0.08 -23.66 7.58
N LEU A 253 0.73 -22.84 8.41
CA LEU A 253 2.18 -22.73 8.39
C LEU A 253 2.87 -24.04 8.78
N ASN A 254 2.37 -24.73 9.79
CA ASN A 254 2.89 -26.05 10.20
C ASN A 254 2.71 -27.10 9.09
N LYS A 255 1.55 -27.11 8.42
CA LYS A 255 1.29 -27.98 7.27
C LYS A 255 2.21 -27.64 6.10
N TYR A 256 2.40 -26.38 5.78
CA TYR A 256 3.34 -25.92 4.77
C TYR A 256 4.78 -26.36 5.08
N LYS A 257 5.23 -26.15 6.32
CA LYS A 257 6.56 -26.56 6.79
C LYS A 257 6.80 -28.07 6.65
N ALA A 258 5.76 -28.89 6.82
CA ALA A 258 5.88 -30.35 6.69
C ALA A 258 6.09 -30.82 5.26
N VAL A 259 5.70 -30.04 4.24
CA VAL A 259 5.68 -30.44 2.83
C VAL A 259 6.62 -29.60 1.94
N THR A 260 7.30 -28.59 2.49
CA THR A 260 8.24 -27.73 1.76
C THR A 260 9.70 -27.97 2.14
N ASP A 261 10.62 -27.41 1.38
CA ASP A 261 12.04 -27.39 1.74
C ASP A 261 12.32 -26.33 2.82
N PRO A 262 13.26 -26.58 3.74
CA PRO A 262 13.75 -25.53 4.65
C PRO A 262 14.33 -24.36 3.86
N SER A 263 13.93 -23.14 4.23
CA SER A 263 14.40 -21.90 3.61
C SER A 263 14.49 -20.76 4.63
N PRO A 264 15.31 -19.75 4.39
CA PRO A 264 15.33 -18.54 5.20
C PRO A 264 13.98 -17.83 5.29
N ASP A 265 13.19 -17.88 4.22
CA ASP A 265 11.85 -17.28 4.19
C ASP A 265 10.89 -18.02 5.13
N LEU A 266 10.94 -19.37 5.13
CA LEU A 266 10.15 -20.17 6.06
C LEU A 266 10.55 -19.91 7.53
N ASP A 267 11.84 -19.78 7.80
CA ASP A 267 12.33 -19.47 9.16
C ASP A 267 11.85 -18.07 9.59
N TYR A 268 11.81 -17.13 8.64
CA TYR A 268 11.24 -15.80 8.89
C TYR A 268 9.73 -15.87 9.17
N ASP A 269 8.96 -16.60 8.36
CA ASP A 269 7.51 -16.75 8.53
C ASP A 269 7.16 -17.36 9.89
N VAL A 270 7.91 -18.38 10.32
CA VAL A 270 7.76 -18.98 11.66
C VAL A 270 8.00 -17.94 12.75
N THR A 271 9.00 -17.07 12.58
CA THR A 271 9.31 -16.01 13.54
C THR A 271 8.24 -14.91 13.50
N ALA A 272 7.73 -14.55 12.32
CA ALA A 272 6.66 -13.56 12.15
C ALA A 272 5.35 -13.98 12.82
N LEU A 273 5.08 -15.29 12.84
CA LEU A 273 3.91 -15.84 13.53
C LEU A 273 3.91 -15.52 15.04
N LEU A 274 5.09 -15.42 15.68
CA LEU A 274 5.19 -15.02 17.09
C LEU A 274 4.67 -13.59 17.29
N TYR A 275 4.94 -12.68 16.36
CA TYR A 275 4.41 -11.32 16.39
C TYR A 275 2.89 -11.30 16.25
N VAL A 276 2.33 -12.02 15.25
CA VAL A 276 0.87 -12.10 15.04
C VAL A 276 0.18 -12.70 16.26
N GLY A 277 0.78 -13.73 16.87
CA GLY A 277 0.32 -14.34 18.12
C GLY A 277 0.53 -13.48 19.37
N LYS A 278 1.01 -12.22 19.22
CA LYS A 278 1.34 -11.29 20.30
C LYS A 278 2.38 -11.83 21.29
N LYS A 279 3.16 -12.82 20.88
CA LYS A 279 4.29 -13.38 21.65
C LYS A 279 5.55 -12.55 21.41
N TYR A 280 5.46 -11.26 21.75
CA TYR A 280 6.47 -10.27 21.40
C TYR A 280 7.86 -10.57 21.94
N ASP A 281 7.98 -11.09 23.17
CA ASP A 281 9.27 -11.43 23.77
C ASP A 281 9.95 -12.58 23.00
N GLU A 282 9.19 -13.62 22.65
CA GLU A 282 9.68 -14.73 21.83
C GLU A 282 10.09 -14.24 20.44
N GLY A 283 9.28 -13.37 19.81
CA GLY A 283 9.56 -12.75 18.51
C GLY A 283 10.84 -11.92 18.51
N ILE A 284 11.07 -11.11 19.54
CA ILE A 284 12.31 -10.35 19.74
C ILE A 284 13.51 -11.30 19.89
N ALA A 285 13.39 -12.32 20.75
CA ALA A 285 14.46 -13.26 20.98
C ALA A 285 14.84 -14.04 19.71
N ALA A 286 13.85 -14.55 18.97
CA ALA A 286 14.06 -15.27 17.71
C ALA A 286 14.67 -14.37 16.62
N SER A 287 14.20 -13.12 16.50
CA SER A 287 14.76 -12.16 15.54
C SER A 287 16.22 -11.83 15.86
N LYS A 288 16.55 -11.61 17.12
CA LYS A 288 17.94 -11.35 17.57
C LYS A 288 18.85 -12.54 17.33
N ASP A 289 18.39 -13.75 17.60
CA ASP A 289 19.14 -14.99 17.37
C ASP A 289 19.43 -15.16 15.86
N ALA A 290 18.46 -14.93 15.00
CA ALA A 290 18.65 -14.95 13.54
C ALA A 290 19.67 -13.89 13.08
N ILE A 291 19.57 -12.66 13.59
CA ILE A 291 20.50 -11.57 13.29
C ILE A 291 21.92 -11.94 13.70
N GLN A 292 22.08 -12.48 14.90
CA GLN A 292 23.39 -12.87 15.42
C GLN A 292 24.01 -14.05 14.64
N LYS A 293 23.20 -15.08 14.34
CA LYS A 293 23.68 -16.30 13.66
C LYS A 293 24.03 -16.07 12.19
N LEU A 294 23.26 -15.25 11.50
CA LEU A 294 23.40 -15.06 10.06
C LEU A 294 24.30 -13.85 9.72
N GLY A 295 24.50 -12.92 10.64
CA GLY A 295 25.34 -11.74 10.44
C GLY A 295 24.92 -10.94 9.19
N ASP A 296 25.86 -10.67 8.28
CA ASP A 296 25.57 -9.90 7.05
C ASP A 296 24.69 -10.64 6.03
N LYS A 297 24.47 -11.94 6.22
CA LYS A 297 23.57 -12.75 5.40
C LYS A 297 22.14 -12.78 5.92
N VAL A 298 21.87 -12.09 7.02
CA VAL A 298 20.52 -12.06 7.61
C VAL A 298 19.55 -11.37 6.68
N TYR A 299 18.35 -11.93 6.60
CA TYR A 299 17.24 -11.29 5.89
C TYR A 299 16.85 -9.98 6.62
N PRO A 300 16.95 -8.80 5.98
CA PRO A 300 16.76 -7.51 6.66
C PRO A 300 15.43 -7.38 7.41
N LYS A 301 14.39 -8.09 6.96
CA LYS A 301 13.07 -8.07 7.63
C LYS A 301 13.06 -8.62 9.07
N TYR A 302 14.11 -9.34 9.52
CA TYR A 302 14.24 -9.68 10.95
C TYR A 302 14.41 -8.44 11.83
N TYR A 303 15.10 -7.40 11.35
CA TYR A 303 15.16 -6.12 12.06
C TYR A 303 13.80 -5.45 12.13
N LEU A 304 13.03 -5.49 11.03
CA LEU A 304 11.68 -4.95 11.00
C LEU A 304 10.74 -5.70 11.94
N LEU A 305 10.84 -7.03 12.00
CA LEU A 305 10.03 -7.88 12.88
C LEU A 305 10.35 -7.62 14.36
N ALA A 306 11.63 -7.44 14.70
CA ALA A 306 12.01 -7.01 16.04
C ALA A 306 11.43 -5.64 16.38
N ALA A 307 11.47 -4.69 15.43
CA ALA A 307 10.89 -3.35 15.62
C ALA A 307 9.37 -3.42 15.87
N TYR A 308 8.62 -4.20 15.07
CA TYR A 308 7.20 -4.44 15.30
C TYR A 308 6.91 -5.05 16.67
N SER A 309 7.73 -6.03 17.07
CA SER A 309 7.57 -6.71 18.37
C SER A 309 7.84 -5.77 19.55
N TYR A 310 8.84 -4.89 19.44
CA TYR A 310 9.09 -3.84 20.43
C TYR A 310 7.97 -2.80 20.47
N ASP A 311 7.42 -2.39 19.29
CA ASP A 311 6.26 -1.49 19.25
C ASP A 311 5.03 -2.13 19.91
N GLY A 312 4.80 -3.42 19.68
CA GLY A 312 3.74 -4.19 20.35
C GLY A 312 3.86 -4.21 21.87
N LYS A 313 5.08 -4.10 22.41
CA LYS A 313 5.37 -3.94 23.84
C LYS A 313 5.35 -2.49 24.32
N ASN A 314 5.04 -1.53 23.45
CA ASN A 314 5.17 -0.09 23.71
C ASN A 314 6.59 0.40 24.00
N ASP A 315 7.63 -0.37 23.63
CA ASP A 315 9.04 0.01 23.72
C ASP A 315 9.46 0.75 22.45
N SER A 316 9.09 2.01 22.37
CA SER A 316 9.33 2.84 21.17
C SER A 316 10.82 3.10 20.92
N VAL A 317 11.67 3.07 21.94
CA VAL A 317 13.11 3.33 21.82
C VAL A 317 13.78 2.19 21.05
N ASN A 318 13.58 0.96 21.49
CA ASN A 318 14.13 -0.21 20.81
C ASN A 318 13.43 -0.43 19.45
N ALA A 319 12.12 -0.17 19.33
CA ALA A 319 11.41 -0.21 18.05
C ALA A 319 12.07 0.72 17.02
N ARG A 320 12.39 1.97 17.41
CA ARG A 320 13.09 2.93 16.55
C ARG A 320 14.49 2.44 16.15
N GLU A 321 15.27 1.91 17.11
CA GLU A 321 16.62 1.42 16.87
C GLU A 321 16.65 0.31 15.81
N TYR A 322 15.82 -0.73 15.99
CA TYR A 322 15.74 -1.85 15.06
C TYR A 322 15.16 -1.43 13.69
N LEU A 323 14.20 -0.51 13.67
CA LEU A 323 13.67 0.05 12.44
C LEU A 323 14.74 0.83 11.66
N MET A 324 15.58 1.61 12.32
CA MET A 324 16.69 2.30 11.65
C MET A 324 17.69 1.30 11.04
N GLN A 325 18.01 0.22 11.75
CA GLN A 325 18.88 -0.85 11.23
C GLN A 325 18.23 -1.52 10.00
N TYR A 326 16.92 -1.75 10.01
CA TYR A 326 16.19 -2.25 8.83
C TYR A 326 16.38 -1.34 7.63
N PHE A 327 16.18 -0.02 7.78
CA PHE A 327 16.35 0.94 6.69
C PHE A 327 17.78 1.07 6.19
N GLN A 328 18.79 0.73 7.02
CA GLN A 328 20.20 0.69 6.61
C GLN A 328 20.58 -0.59 5.85
N LYS A 329 19.96 -1.72 6.21
CA LYS A 329 20.33 -3.05 5.69
C LYS A 329 19.48 -3.45 4.47
N GLN A 330 18.27 -2.93 4.29
CA GLN A 330 17.38 -3.25 3.20
C GLN A 330 17.77 -2.50 1.92
N LYS A 331 17.57 -3.16 0.77
CA LYS A 331 17.79 -2.54 -0.54
C LYS A 331 16.73 -1.45 -0.79
N PRO A 332 17.13 -0.31 -1.40
CA PRO A 332 16.22 0.82 -1.62
C PRO A 332 14.97 0.50 -2.46
N ASP A 333 15.11 -0.41 -3.42
CA ASP A 333 14.04 -0.85 -4.32
C ASP A 333 13.07 -1.88 -3.71
N ALA A 334 13.41 -2.41 -2.54
CA ALA A 334 12.60 -3.39 -1.82
C ALA A 334 11.67 -2.77 -0.77
N PHE A 335 11.75 -1.45 -0.54
CA PHE A 335 10.85 -0.78 0.39
C PHE A 335 9.45 -0.62 -0.18
N VAL A 336 8.46 -0.84 0.67
CA VAL A 336 7.03 -0.69 0.36
C VAL A 336 6.39 0.43 1.19
N SER A 337 5.18 0.83 0.82
CA SER A 337 4.40 1.86 1.53
C SER A 337 4.32 1.60 3.04
N ALA A 338 4.04 0.36 3.45
CA ALA A 338 3.90 -0.04 4.85
C ALA A 338 5.18 0.18 5.70
N ASP A 339 6.37 0.04 5.10
CA ASP A 339 7.64 0.28 5.80
C ASP A 339 7.75 1.75 6.23
N TYR A 340 7.43 2.67 5.32
CA TYR A 340 7.46 4.10 5.59
C TYR A 340 6.30 4.57 6.47
N GLU A 341 5.13 3.94 6.37
CA GLU A 341 4.00 4.17 7.28
C GLU A 341 4.41 3.82 8.72
N PHE A 342 5.00 2.65 8.93
CA PHE A 342 5.49 2.24 10.23
C PHE A 342 6.62 3.16 10.74
N GLN A 343 7.52 3.59 9.85
CA GLN A 343 8.55 4.57 10.19
C GLN A 343 7.93 5.89 10.68
N GLY A 344 6.94 6.40 9.96
CA GLY A 344 6.19 7.60 10.36
C GLY A 344 5.55 7.44 11.73
N LYS A 345 4.84 6.32 11.95
CA LYS A 345 4.23 5.98 13.23
C LYS A 345 5.22 5.98 14.41
N ILE A 346 6.35 5.32 14.25
CA ILE A 346 7.38 5.26 15.30
C ILE A 346 7.97 6.65 15.56
N LEU A 347 8.33 7.39 14.52
CA LEU A 347 8.95 8.71 14.65
C LEU A 347 8.02 9.76 15.29
N THR A 348 6.69 9.63 15.14
CA THR A 348 5.73 10.55 15.80
C THR A 348 5.81 10.50 17.32
N LYS A 349 6.32 9.40 17.90
CA LYS A 349 6.48 9.21 19.35
C LYS A 349 7.66 10.01 19.92
N PHE A 350 8.53 10.59 19.08
CA PHE A 350 9.70 11.36 19.46
C PHE A 350 9.57 12.84 19.06
N ALA A 351 9.68 13.73 20.04
CA ALA A 351 9.42 15.16 19.83
C ALA A 351 10.35 15.80 18.78
N GLY A 352 11.62 15.36 18.70
CA GLY A 352 12.63 15.87 17.76
C GLY A 352 12.45 15.37 16.32
N ASP A 353 11.65 14.33 16.08
CA ASP A 353 11.58 13.64 14.78
C ASP A 353 10.35 14.03 13.94
N SER A 354 9.65 15.12 14.32
CA SER A 354 8.40 15.51 13.64
C SER A 354 8.55 15.70 12.13
N ALA A 355 9.63 16.33 11.68
CA ALA A 355 9.90 16.52 10.25
C ALA A 355 10.19 15.19 9.53
N ALA A 356 10.95 14.32 10.17
CA ALA A 356 11.25 12.98 9.65
C ALA A 356 10.00 12.11 9.59
N ALA A 357 9.11 12.19 10.58
CA ALA A 357 7.82 11.50 10.58
C ALA A 357 6.94 11.94 9.41
N ILE A 358 6.84 13.25 9.17
CA ILE A 358 6.09 13.80 8.02
C ILE A 358 6.69 13.31 6.70
N ALA A 359 8.03 13.31 6.57
CA ALA A 359 8.71 12.82 5.37
C ALA A 359 8.44 11.32 5.13
N ALA A 360 8.45 10.50 6.18
CA ALA A 360 8.14 9.07 6.11
C ALA A 360 6.70 8.82 5.64
N TYR A 361 5.71 9.46 6.26
CA TYR A 361 4.31 9.32 5.82
C TYR A 361 4.09 9.81 4.38
N ASN A 362 4.72 10.93 3.97
CA ASN A 362 4.63 11.39 2.57
C ASN A 362 5.20 10.35 1.59
N LYS A 363 6.28 9.67 1.97
CA LYS A 363 6.88 8.62 1.15
C LYS A 363 5.98 7.38 1.09
N ALA A 364 5.34 7.01 2.20
CA ALA A 364 4.31 5.96 2.22
C ALA A 364 3.16 6.28 1.25
N ILE A 365 2.62 7.49 1.32
CA ILE A 365 1.54 7.97 0.44
C ILE A 365 1.96 7.97 -1.04
N ALA A 366 3.21 8.36 -1.33
CA ALA A 366 3.72 8.38 -2.70
C ALA A 366 3.86 6.98 -3.31
N LEU A 367 4.26 5.98 -2.51
CA LEU A 367 4.43 4.60 -2.94
C LEU A 367 3.11 3.82 -3.04
N ASP A 368 2.08 4.22 -2.30
CA ASP A 368 0.79 3.55 -2.37
C ASP A 368 0.05 3.91 -3.67
N THR A 369 -0.60 2.94 -4.29
CA THR A 369 -1.37 3.14 -5.52
C THR A 369 -2.87 3.35 -5.27
N SER A 370 -3.36 2.97 -4.06
CA SER A 370 -4.77 3.06 -3.68
C SER A 370 -5.10 4.40 -3.04
N ALA A 371 -6.03 5.16 -3.61
CA ALA A 371 -6.53 6.39 -3.01
C ALA A 371 -7.15 6.16 -1.61
N VAL A 372 -7.78 5.02 -1.39
CA VAL A 372 -8.37 4.63 -0.10
C VAL A 372 -7.28 4.44 0.95
N ASN A 373 -6.22 3.69 0.61
CA ASN A 373 -5.09 3.50 1.53
C ASN A 373 -4.35 4.82 1.80
N LYS A 374 -4.12 5.66 0.78
CA LYS A 374 -3.54 6.99 0.97
C LYS A 374 -4.32 7.80 1.99
N LEU A 375 -5.64 7.82 1.88
CA LEU A 375 -6.49 8.54 2.83
C LEU A 375 -6.41 7.94 4.25
N ARG A 376 -6.32 6.60 4.38
CA ARG A 376 -6.13 5.92 5.66
C ARG A 376 -4.80 6.33 6.33
N ILE A 377 -3.70 6.29 5.57
CA ILE A 377 -2.36 6.70 6.06
C ILE A 377 -2.38 8.18 6.49
N ILE A 378 -2.98 9.05 5.70
CA ILE A 378 -3.11 10.48 6.01
C ILE A 378 -3.91 10.69 7.29
N LYS A 379 -5.01 9.96 7.46
CA LYS A 379 -5.83 10.03 8.68
C LYS A 379 -5.05 9.59 9.90
N GLU A 380 -4.30 8.51 9.82
CA GLU A 380 -3.43 8.04 10.92
C GLU A 380 -2.41 9.13 11.32
N ALA A 381 -1.73 9.73 10.34
CA ALA A 381 -0.77 10.80 10.57
C ALA A 381 -1.44 12.07 11.17
N ALA A 382 -2.65 12.39 10.73
CA ALA A 382 -3.44 13.50 11.28
C ALA A 382 -3.87 13.22 12.73
N ASP A 383 -4.35 12.02 13.02
CA ASP A 383 -4.78 11.61 14.37
C ASP A 383 -3.58 11.62 15.35
N ALA A 384 -2.39 11.16 14.91
CA ALA A 384 -1.16 11.25 15.69
C ALA A 384 -0.77 12.71 16.00
N ALA A 385 -0.88 13.60 15.01
CA ALA A 385 -0.62 15.04 15.19
C ALA A 385 -1.62 15.68 16.13
N LYS A 386 -2.90 15.31 16.06
CA LYS A 386 -3.98 15.78 16.93
C LYS A 386 -3.75 15.32 18.38
N ALA A 387 -3.43 14.04 18.58
CA ALA A 387 -3.14 13.49 19.91
C ALA A 387 -1.93 14.17 20.57
N SER A 388 -0.92 14.58 19.77
CA SER A 388 0.27 15.29 20.23
C SER A 388 0.08 16.82 20.31
N VAL A 389 -1.13 17.34 20.11
CA VAL A 389 -1.49 18.77 20.11
C VAL A 389 -0.67 19.61 19.11
N LYS A 390 -0.18 18.99 18.03
CA LYS A 390 0.61 19.63 16.97
C LYS A 390 -0.31 20.24 15.91
N LYS A 391 -0.93 21.38 16.23
CA LYS A 391 -1.96 22.01 15.38
C LYS A 391 -1.50 22.24 13.92
N GLY A 392 -0.30 22.73 13.72
CA GLY A 392 0.26 22.96 12.36
C GLY A 392 0.40 21.68 11.55
N THR A 393 0.90 20.61 12.16
CA THR A 393 1.02 19.29 11.53
C THR A 393 -0.35 18.68 11.23
N TYR A 394 -1.32 18.84 12.14
CA TYR A 394 -2.70 18.40 11.89
C TYR A 394 -3.32 19.14 10.69
N ALA A 395 -3.18 20.47 10.65
CA ALA A 395 -3.66 21.28 9.53
C ALA A 395 -2.99 20.90 8.19
N TYR A 396 -1.69 20.58 8.20
CA TYR A 396 -0.96 20.06 7.05
C TYR A 396 -1.61 18.77 6.51
N TRP A 397 -1.86 17.78 7.39
CA TRP A 397 -2.45 16.50 6.98
C TRP A 397 -3.88 16.63 6.47
N MET A 398 -4.67 17.56 7.05
CA MET A 398 -6.00 17.87 6.52
C MET A 398 -5.93 18.37 5.06
N GLY A 399 -4.93 19.21 4.76
CA GLY A 399 -4.69 19.69 3.39
C GLY A 399 -4.21 18.61 2.42
N VAL A 400 -3.30 17.74 2.87
CA VAL A 400 -2.81 16.60 2.07
C VAL A 400 -3.95 15.62 1.78
N GLY A 401 -4.87 15.43 2.72
CA GLY A 401 -5.98 14.48 2.58
C GLY A 401 -7.11 14.98 1.68
N TYR A 402 -7.33 16.28 1.61
CA TYR A 402 -8.48 16.86 0.89
C TYR A 402 -8.62 16.37 -0.56
N PRO A 403 -7.55 16.29 -1.41
CA PRO A 403 -7.65 15.81 -2.78
C PRO A 403 -8.08 14.35 -2.93
N TYR A 404 -7.95 13.54 -1.88
CA TYR A 404 -8.30 12.12 -1.89
C TYR A 404 -9.74 11.85 -1.41
N ILE A 405 -10.45 12.87 -0.88
CA ILE A 405 -11.84 12.73 -0.45
C ILE A 405 -12.74 12.79 -1.67
N LYS A 406 -13.41 11.67 -1.97
CA LYS A 406 -14.40 11.62 -3.05
C LYS A 406 -15.67 12.38 -2.60
N ASN A 407 -16.03 13.47 -3.29
CA ASN A 407 -17.18 14.32 -2.96
C ASN A 407 -17.11 14.94 -1.54
N PRO A 408 -16.13 15.83 -1.27
CA PRO A 408 -16.00 16.46 0.03
C PRO A 408 -17.25 17.28 0.38
N ASN A 409 -17.76 17.08 1.59
CA ASN A 409 -18.92 17.78 2.15
C ASN A 409 -18.52 19.05 2.90
N GLN A 410 -19.51 19.78 3.43
CA GLN A 410 -19.30 21.00 4.22
C GLN A 410 -18.36 20.79 5.42
N THR A 411 -18.52 19.67 6.14
CA THR A 411 -17.74 19.36 7.33
C THR A 411 -16.27 19.11 6.99
N ASP A 412 -15.98 18.48 5.86
CA ASP A 412 -14.61 18.22 5.42
C ASP A 412 -13.86 19.54 5.17
N VAL A 413 -14.48 20.45 4.41
CA VAL A 413 -13.89 21.76 4.10
C VAL A 413 -13.82 22.65 5.34
N TYR A 414 -14.86 22.62 6.18
CA TYR A 414 -14.86 23.35 7.45
C TYR A 414 -13.70 22.91 8.36
N ASN A 415 -13.55 21.60 8.57
CA ASN A 415 -12.50 21.07 9.43
C ASN A 415 -11.10 21.40 8.90
N TRP A 416 -10.90 21.36 7.59
CA TRP A 416 -9.64 21.77 6.97
C TRP A 416 -9.37 23.27 7.17
N GLY A 417 -10.34 24.13 6.90
CA GLY A 417 -10.22 25.59 7.12
C GLY A 417 -9.99 25.93 8.58
N PHE A 418 -10.79 25.36 9.49
CA PHE A 418 -10.70 25.60 10.92
C PHE A 418 -9.39 25.09 11.54
N SER A 419 -8.87 23.95 11.07
CA SER A 419 -7.56 23.44 11.51
C SER A 419 -6.43 24.43 11.17
N ASN A 420 -6.47 25.01 9.96
CA ASN A 420 -5.51 26.03 9.54
C ASN A 420 -5.67 27.33 10.36
N TYR A 421 -6.88 27.79 10.59
CA TYR A 421 -7.12 28.95 11.46
C TYR A 421 -6.58 28.72 12.88
N SER A 422 -6.87 27.56 13.46
CA SER A 422 -6.42 27.17 14.81
C SER A 422 -4.88 27.01 14.93
N ALA A 423 -4.22 26.74 13.81
CA ALA A 423 -2.77 26.65 13.69
C ALA A 423 -2.09 28.01 13.44
N GLY A 424 -2.85 29.10 13.26
CA GLY A 424 -2.33 30.41 12.89
C GLY A 424 -2.05 30.58 11.38
N ASN A 425 -2.41 29.62 10.54
CA ASN A 425 -2.26 29.66 9.10
C ASN A 425 -3.41 30.45 8.45
N TYR A 426 -3.58 31.71 8.84
CA TYR A 426 -4.75 32.52 8.50
C TYR A 426 -4.94 32.74 7.00
N LYS A 427 -3.83 32.89 6.24
CA LYS A 427 -3.89 33.03 4.78
C LYS A 427 -4.45 31.77 4.10
N THR A 428 -4.06 30.59 4.57
CA THR A 428 -4.61 29.32 4.07
C THR A 428 -6.08 29.17 4.48
N ALA A 429 -6.44 29.52 5.73
CA ALA A 429 -7.81 29.50 6.20
C ALA A 429 -8.71 30.46 5.39
N ASP A 430 -8.22 31.67 5.04
CA ASP A 430 -8.89 32.62 4.14
C ASP A 430 -9.18 31.97 2.79
N SER A 431 -8.16 31.40 2.15
CA SER A 431 -8.30 30.74 0.84
C SER A 431 -9.34 29.60 0.87
N ILE A 432 -9.43 28.86 1.99
CA ILE A 432 -10.39 27.76 2.14
C ILE A 432 -11.80 28.30 2.38
N PHE A 433 -11.99 29.23 3.31
CA PHE A 433 -13.31 29.72 3.67
C PHE A 433 -13.87 30.69 2.64
N CYS A 434 -13.11 31.71 2.24
CA CYS A 434 -13.56 32.70 1.26
C CYS A 434 -13.54 32.18 -0.18
N GLY A 435 -12.61 31.24 -0.51
CA GLY A 435 -12.47 30.70 -1.87
C GLY A 435 -13.29 29.43 -2.09
N ILE A 436 -13.09 28.40 -1.27
CA ILE A 436 -13.70 27.08 -1.50
C ILE A 436 -15.07 26.97 -0.86
N TYR A 437 -15.18 27.30 0.44
CA TYR A 437 -16.41 27.07 1.18
C TYR A 437 -17.56 27.99 0.69
N GLU A 438 -17.34 29.30 0.59
CA GLU A 438 -18.36 30.25 0.10
C GLU A 438 -18.79 29.91 -1.33
N THR A 439 -17.88 29.43 -2.18
CA THR A 439 -18.21 29.08 -3.57
C THR A 439 -19.06 27.81 -3.66
N LYS A 440 -18.75 26.79 -2.84
CA LYS A 440 -19.50 25.53 -2.88
C LYS A 440 -20.84 25.59 -2.14
N TRP A 441 -20.91 26.38 -1.08
CA TRP A 441 -22.10 26.51 -0.21
C TRP A 441 -22.41 27.99 0.07
N PRO A 442 -22.85 28.75 -0.96
CA PRO A 442 -23.05 30.19 -0.86
C PRO A 442 -24.19 30.61 0.10
N ASP A 443 -25.04 29.67 0.46
CA ASP A 443 -26.15 29.94 1.43
C ASP A 443 -25.79 29.58 2.88
N GLU A 444 -24.55 29.11 3.14
CA GLU A 444 -24.08 28.69 4.45
C GLU A 444 -23.24 29.77 5.15
N ILE A 445 -23.72 30.30 6.23
CA ILE A 445 -23.10 31.43 6.94
C ILE A 445 -21.70 31.13 7.50
N PHE A 446 -21.38 29.86 7.75
CA PHE A 446 -20.08 29.48 8.35
C PHE A 446 -18.89 29.86 7.48
N GLY A 447 -19.03 29.79 6.15
CA GLY A 447 -17.99 30.25 5.21
C GLY A 447 -17.68 31.73 5.43
N TYR A 448 -18.70 32.58 5.43
CA TYR A 448 -18.58 34.02 5.61
C TYR A 448 -18.04 34.40 6.99
N LEU A 449 -18.47 33.69 8.04
CA LEU A 449 -18.00 33.92 9.40
C LEU A 449 -16.49 33.65 9.52
N TRP A 450 -16.03 32.51 9.01
CA TRP A 450 -14.64 32.13 9.14
C TRP A 450 -13.75 32.84 8.11
N CYS A 451 -14.25 33.21 6.94
CA CYS A 451 -13.61 34.14 6.03
C CYS A 451 -13.29 35.47 6.71
N LYS A 452 -14.31 36.11 7.36
CA LYS A 452 -14.15 37.32 8.13
C LYS A 452 -13.13 37.13 9.27
N ASN A 453 -13.25 36.04 10.05
CA ASN A 453 -12.32 35.79 11.16
C ASN A 453 -10.88 35.64 10.68
N SER A 454 -10.65 34.94 9.54
CA SER A 454 -9.33 34.78 8.97
C SER A 454 -8.72 36.11 8.53
N ARG A 455 -9.50 36.97 7.89
CA ARG A 455 -9.03 38.29 7.44
C ARG A 455 -8.77 39.25 8.60
N VAL A 456 -9.59 39.20 9.66
CA VAL A 456 -9.33 39.95 10.90
C VAL A 456 -8.02 39.50 11.54
N ALA A 457 -7.75 38.18 11.55
CA ALA A 457 -6.52 37.66 12.14
C ALA A 457 -5.26 37.92 11.30
N MET A 458 -5.42 38.22 10.00
CA MET A 458 -4.32 38.62 9.11
C MET A 458 -4.02 40.12 9.15
N ASP A 459 -4.98 40.93 9.59
CA ASP A 459 -4.80 42.38 9.71
C ASP A 459 -3.96 42.74 10.96
N ASP A 460 -3.47 43.95 11.04
CA ASP A 460 -2.81 44.42 12.25
C ASP A 460 -3.84 44.59 13.42
N SER A 461 -3.32 44.78 14.64
CA SER A 461 -4.15 44.88 15.84
C SER A 461 -5.17 46.02 15.81
N THR A 462 -5.00 47.00 14.92
CA THR A 462 -5.93 48.13 14.73
C THR A 462 -6.87 47.93 13.54
N GLY A 463 -6.64 46.91 12.71
CA GLY A 463 -7.39 46.68 11.48
C GLY A 463 -7.11 47.73 10.40
N SER A 464 -5.92 48.36 10.43
CA SER A 464 -5.62 49.53 9.59
C SER A 464 -5.57 49.23 8.10
N GLN A 465 -5.22 47.97 7.72
CA GLN A 465 -5.16 47.55 6.31
C GLN A 465 -6.56 47.34 5.72
N GLY A 466 -7.56 47.09 6.56
CA GLY A 466 -8.97 46.90 6.15
C GLY A 466 -9.21 45.58 5.41
N LEU A 467 -8.38 44.55 5.66
CA LEU A 467 -8.49 43.25 4.98
C LEU A 467 -9.87 42.59 5.18
N ALA A 468 -10.51 42.83 6.31
CA ALA A 468 -11.80 42.22 6.66
C ALA A 468 -13.03 43.00 6.16
N VAL A 469 -12.88 44.20 5.59
CA VAL A 469 -14.01 45.08 5.21
C VAL A 469 -15.02 44.39 4.29
N ASP A 470 -14.54 43.77 3.19
CA ASP A 470 -15.41 43.05 2.27
C ASP A 470 -16.09 41.84 2.96
N ALA A 471 -15.34 41.10 3.78
CA ALA A 471 -15.86 39.91 4.47
C ALA A 471 -16.93 40.30 5.51
N TYR A 472 -16.78 41.44 6.20
CA TYR A 472 -17.82 41.96 7.09
C TYR A 472 -19.12 42.33 6.34
N ASN A 473 -19.01 42.97 5.14
CA ASN A 473 -20.18 43.26 4.32
C ASN A 473 -20.90 41.98 3.89
N LYS A 474 -20.17 41.01 3.35
CA LYS A 474 -20.74 39.71 2.93
C LYS A 474 -21.40 38.96 4.08
N LEU A 475 -20.74 38.92 5.25
CA LEU A 475 -21.32 38.31 6.46
C LEU A 475 -22.58 38.99 6.90
N ALA A 476 -22.61 40.35 6.93
CA ALA A 476 -23.79 41.11 7.30
C ALA A 476 -24.96 40.85 6.36
N ASP A 477 -24.71 40.83 5.03
CA ASP A 477 -25.75 40.58 4.04
C ASP A 477 -26.31 39.16 4.13
N MET A 478 -25.43 38.16 4.33
CA MET A 478 -25.87 36.77 4.56
C MET A 478 -26.69 36.64 5.85
N ALA A 479 -26.20 37.23 6.94
CA ALA A 479 -26.88 37.19 8.22
C ALA A 479 -28.28 37.86 8.15
N ARG A 480 -28.40 38.99 7.43
CA ARG A 480 -29.72 39.65 7.16
C ARG A 480 -30.66 38.76 6.38
N LYS A 481 -30.15 38.08 5.31
CA LYS A 481 -30.92 37.14 4.52
C LYS A 481 -31.51 36.03 5.40
N ILE A 482 -30.67 35.41 6.23
CA ILE A 482 -31.09 34.33 7.13
C ILE A 482 -32.04 34.86 8.25
N ASP A 483 -31.76 36.05 8.85
CA ASP A 483 -32.62 36.65 9.85
C ASP A 483 -34.03 36.89 9.28
N SER A 484 -34.15 37.41 8.07
CA SER A 484 -35.44 37.67 7.42
C SER A 484 -36.25 36.37 7.22
N VAL A 485 -35.61 35.28 6.78
CA VAL A 485 -36.25 33.98 6.64
C VAL A 485 -36.69 33.40 7.98
N ASN A 486 -35.80 33.42 8.97
CA ASN A 486 -36.08 32.90 10.32
C ASN A 486 -37.15 33.71 11.04
N LYS A 487 -37.17 35.02 10.83
CA LYS A 487 -38.22 35.91 11.38
C LYS A 487 -39.59 35.58 10.77
N ALA A 488 -39.67 35.36 9.46
CA ALA A 488 -40.89 34.95 8.80
C ALA A 488 -41.38 33.58 9.29
N ALA A 489 -40.48 32.69 9.68
CA ALA A 489 -40.75 31.35 10.24
C ALA A 489 -40.96 31.37 11.77
N ASN A 490 -40.91 32.51 12.46
CA ASN A 490 -40.91 32.63 13.92
C ASN A 490 -39.83 31.77 14.63
N SER A 491 -38.68 31.58 14.00
CA SER A 491 -37.58 30.79 14.55
C SER A 491 -36.82 31.61 15.64
N PRO A 492 -36.47 31.02 16.78
CA PRO A 492 -35.66 31.67 17.82
C PRO A 492 -34.24 31.99 17.32
N ASP A 493 -33.74 31.34 16.29
CA ASP A 493 -32.42 31.58 15.70
C ASP A 493 -32.31 32.96 14.99
N SER A 494 -33.43 33.61 14.69
CA SER A 494 -33.47 34.96 14.15
C SER A 494 -32.61 35.93 14.96
N VAL A 495 -32.67 35.90 16.30
CA VAL A 495 -31.88 36.78 17.18
C VAL A 495 -30.37 36.62 16.95
N LYS A 496 -29.88 35.41 16.77
CA LYS A 496 -28.46 35.12 16.55
C LYS A 496 -27.95 35.77 15.26
N TYR A 497 -28.66 35.63 14.17
CA TYR A 497 -28.26 36.17 12.88
C TYR A 497 -28.40 37.70 12.83
N ARG A 498 -29.42 38.24 13.45
CA ARG A 498 -29.56 39.69 13.65
C ARG A 498 -28.35 40.27 14.40
N THR A 499 -27.93 39.63 15.50
CA THR A 499 -26.74 40.04 16.25
C THR A 499 -25.47 40.00 15.41
N GLN A 500 -25.30 39.02 14.53
CA GLN A 500 -24.15 38.95 13.61
C GLN A 500 -24.13 40.08 12.58
N ALA A 501 -25.29 40.41 11.99
CA ALA A 501 -25.40 41.52 11.07
C ALA A 501 -25.11 42.88 11.76
N VAL A 502 -25.72 43.11 12.93
CA VAL A 502 -25.50 44.30 13.74
C VAL A 502 -24.03 44.48 14.11
N SER A 503 -23.38 43.45 14.64
CA SER A 503 -21.95 43.50 15.01
C SER A 503 -21.04 43.75 13.82
N SER A 504 -21.36 43.19 12.65
CA SER A 504 -20.59 43.42 11.41
C SER A 504 -20.70 44.88 10.95
N TYR A 505 -21.90 45.48 10.99
CA TYR A 505 -22.07 46.89 10.63
C TYR A 505 -21.45 47.85 11.65
N PHE A 506 -21.43 47.53 12.94
CA PHE A 506 -20.66 48.32 13.92
C PHE A 506 -19.16 48.29 13.66
N ALA A 507 -18.60 47.11 13.34
CA ALA A 507 -17.18 46.97 12.99
C ALA A 507 -16.83 47.79 11.74
N LEU A 508 -17.69 47.81 10.73
CA LEU A 508 -17.52 48.63 9.53
C LEU A 508 -17.62 50.14 9.86
N ALA A 509 -18.62 50.55 10.67
CA ALA A 509 -18.73 51.94 11.08
C ALA A 509 -17.49 52.41 11.85
N GLN A 510 -16.98 51.57 12.75
CA GLN A 510 -15.76 51.87 13.50
C GLN A 510 -14.54 51.99 12.54
N TYR A 511 -14.36 51.06 11.60
CA TYR A 511 -13.28 51.14 10.63
C TYR A 511 -13.30 52.44 9.81
N TYR A 512 -14.47 52.81 9.28
CA TYR A 512 -14.57 54.02 8.48
C TYR A 512 -14.38 55.31 9.33
N ASN A 513 -14.87 55.33 10.58
CA ASN A 513 -14.63 56.46 11.47
C ASN A 513 -13.17 56.55 11.93
N ASP A 514 -12.61 55.44 12.45
CA ASP A 514 -11.34 55.44 13.17
C ASP A 514 -10.14 55.37 12.25
N ILE A 515 -10.24 54.60 11.15
CA ILE A 515 -9.13 54.36 10.21
C ILE A 515 -9.24 55.29 8.99
N LYS A 516 -10.38 55.27 8.31
CA LYS A 516 -10.56 56.05 7.06
C LYS A 516 -10.89 57.52 7.33
N LYS A 517 -11.28 57.90 8.57
CA LYS A 517 -11.74 59.21 8.94
C LYS A 517 -12.97 59.68 8.13
N ASP A 518 -13.72 58.74 7.58
CA ASP A 518 -14.93 58.96 6.79
C ASP A 518 -16.18 58.78 7.66
N LYS A 519 -16.58 59.89 8.27
CA LYS A 519 -17.75 59.92 9.16
C LYS A 519 -19.07 59.68 8.42
N GLU A 520 -19.16 60.08 7.15
CA GLU A 520 -20.37 59.92 6.37
C GLU A 520 -20.66 58.44 6.11
N THR A 521 -19.66 57.70 5.63
CA THR A 521 -19.75 56.26 5.47
C THR A 521 -19.97 55.54 6.79
N ALA A 522 -19.30 55.95 7.87
CA ALA A 522 -19.55 55.39 9.22
C ALA A 522 -21.01 55.52 9.65
N VAL A 523 -21.60 56.72 9.46
CA VAL A 523 -23.02 56.97 9.76
C VAL A 523 -23.93 56.09 8.87
N SER A 524 -23.57 55.87 7.61
CA SER A 524 -24.35 55.01 6.72
C SER A 524 -24.46 53.58 7.27
N TYR A 525 -23.35 53.02 7.78
CA TYR A 525 -23.36 51.70 8.42
C TYR A 525 -24.12 51.65 9.74
N LEU A 526 -24.07 52.74 10.55
CA LEU A 526 -24.90 52.84 11.77
C LEU A 526 -26.41 52.91 11.45
N ARG A 527 -26.80 53.50 10.33
CA ARG A 527 -28.18 53.45 9.84
C ARG A 527 -28.60 52.04 9.44
N LYS A 528 -27.69 51.25 8.79
CA LYS A 528 -27.95 49.83 8.50
C LYS A 528 -28.14 49.00 9.76
N VAL A 529 -27.47 49.36 10.88
CA VAL A 529 -27.77 48.75 12.20
C VAL A 529 -29.24 48.95 12.57
N LEU A 530 -29.77 50.17 12.42
CA LEU A 530 -31.17 50.48 12.75
C LEU A 530 -32.19 49.86 11.78
N GLU A 531 -31.78 49.59 10.53
CA GLU A 531 -32.62 48.81 9.59
C GLU A 531 -32.79 47.35 10.05
N VAL A 532 -31.76 46.77 10.66
CA VAL A 532 -31.76 45.37 11.12
C VAL A 532 -32.37 45.27 12.55
N ASP A 533 -31.98 46.20 13.41
CA ASP A 533 -32.44 46.30 14.80
C ASP A 533 -32.91 47.73 15.12
N PRO A 534 -34.17 48.07 14.84
CA PRO A 534 -34.71 49.40 15.10
C PRO A 534 -34.68 49.83 16.58
N THR A 535 -34.54 48.86 17.50
CA THR A 535 -34.53 49.10 18.95
C THR A 535 -33.11 49.22 19.51
N ASN A 536 -32.09 49.22 18.66
CA ASN A 536 -30.70 49.25 19.08
C ASN A 536 -30.37 50.55 19.86
N PRO A 537 -29.94 50.46 21.15
CA PRO A 537 -29.79 51.65 21.99
C PRO A 537 -28.52 52.44 21.69
N ASN A 538 -27.55 51.86 20.95
CA ASN A 538 -26.24 52.46 20.74
C ASN A 538 -26.10 53.18 19.39
N ALA A 539 -26.71 52.66 18.34
CA ALA A 539 -26.55 53.23 16.99
C ALA A 539 -26.98 54.71 16.92
N PRO A 540 -28.14 55.15 17.52
CA PRO A 540 -28.54 56.56 17.52
C PRO A 540 -27.53 57.46 18.25
N LYS A 541 -26.96 56.99 19.36
CA LYS A 541 -25.94 57.72 20.12
C LYS A 541 -24.67 57.97 19.31
N PHE A 542 -24.19 56.94 18.64
CA PHE A 542 -23.02 57.08 17.78
C PHE A 542 -23.28 57.97 16.57
N ILE A 543 -24.45 57.88 15.94
CA ILE A 543 -24.85 58.77 14.86
C ILE A 543 -24.83 60.23 15.35
N ASP A 544 -25.42 60.53 16.50
CA ASP A 544 -25.43 61.88 17.07
C ASP A 544 -24.01 62.40 17.36
N ILE A 545 -23.13 61.58 17.93
CA ILE A 545 -21.71 61.92 18.17
C ILE A 545 -21.00 62.27 16.86
N LEU A 546 -21.19 61.47 15.81
CA LEU A 546 -20.48 61.66 14.55
C LEU A 546 -20.99 62.83 13.71
N THR A 547 -22.29 63.19 13.87
CA THR A 547 -22.96 64.27 13.11
C THR A 547 -22.96 65.61 13.81
N ARG A 548 -22.64 65.68 15.13
CA ARG A 548 -22.53 66.94 15.85
C ARG A 548 -21.53 67.86 15.20
N LYS A 549 -21.98 69.05 14.81
CA LYS A 549 -21.09 70.14 14.37
C LYS A 549 -20.22 70.58 15.56
N PRO A 550 -18.91 70.85 15.32
CA PRO A 550 -18.09 71.44 16.39
C PRO A 550 -18.75 72.72 16.90
N ALA A 551 -18.90 72.82 18.22
CA ALA A 551 -19.38 74.06 18.82
C ALA A 551 -18.48 75.20 18.33
N GLN A 552 -19.09 76.22 17.69
CA GLN A 552 -18.39 77.45 17.35
C GLN A 552 -17.82 78.03 18.64
N ARG A 553 -16.49 78.11 18.75
CA ARG A 553 -15.87 78.92 19.82
C ARG A 553 -16.41 80.35 19.72
N PRO A 554 -16.93 80.95 20.78
CA PRO A 554 -17.29 82.34 20.77
C PRO A 554 -16.07 83.18 20.36
N ALA A 555 -16.23 84.10 19.39
CA ALA A 555 -15.20 85.05 19.00
C ALA A 555 -14.73 85.81 20.22
N ALA A 556 -13.45 85.77 20.55
CA ALA A 556 -12.84 86.55 21.63
C ALA A 556 -13.13 88.02 21.39
N GLY A 557 -13.96 88.60 22.29
CA GLY A 557 -14.43 90.00 22.25
C GLY A 557 -13.24 90.99 22.12
N ALA A 558 -13.37 91.89 21.18
CA ALA A 558 -12.46 93.00 20.96
C ALA A 558 -12.38 93.84 22.25
N LYS A 559 -11.21 93.94 22.87
CA LYS A 559 -10.90 94.90 23.91
C LYS A 559 -10.97 96.28 23.31
N SER A 560 -12.04 97.07 23.72
CA SER A 560 -12.06 98.48 23.45
C SER A 560 -10.95 99.20 24.22
N LYS A 561 -10.09 99.90 23.50
CA LYS A 561 -9.20 100.90 24.08
C LYS A 561 -10.08 102.15 24.38
N THR A 562 -10.29 102.47 25.61
CA THR A 562 -10.63 103.79 26.04
C THR A 562 -9.40 104.36 26.75
N GLY A 563 -8.76 105.38 26.13
CA GLY A 563 -7.78 106.20 26.78
C GLY A 563 -8.47 107.34 27.52
N ALA A 564 -7.87 107.86 28.57
CA ALA A 564 -7.79 109.29 28.84
C ALA A 564 -7.01 109.57 30.12
N LYS A 565 -6.07 110.48 29.91
CA LYS A 565 -5.46 111.38 30.88
C LYS A 565 -4.73 110.87 32.09
#